data_e5010dd9a8569542302e664c33f317e3
#
_entry.id   e5010dd9a8569542302e664c33f317e3
#
_cell.length_a   1.000
_cell.length_b   1.000
_cell.length_c   1.000
_cell.angle_alpha   90.00
_cell.angle_beta   90.00
_cell.angle_gamma   90.00
#
_symmetry.space_group_name_H-M   'P 1'
#
loop_
_entity.id
_entity.type
_entity.pdbx_description
1 polymer ?
#
loop_
_entity_poly.entity_id
_entity_poly.type
_entity_poly.pdbx_seq_one_letter_code
_entity_poly.pdbx_strand_id
1 'polypeptide(L)'
;MCRHVAELDRLTELPISADLENGYGARPEDAAQAIRRAAEAGAVGGSIEDWDPEHGLYDREQAVERVHAAAEAANGLDFPFALTARAENHIRGNSHLEDTIERLQAFQAVGADVLYAPGLRNVAEIKAVCDAVSNPVKCRT
;
A
#
# COMPACT_ATOMS: atom_id res chain seq x y z
N MET A 1 -7.06 -14.35 4.77
CA MET A 1 -7.13 -12.91 5.02
C MET A 1 -8.55 -12.44 5.37
N CYS A 2 -9.50 -12.41 4.46
CA CYS A 2 -10.85 -11.89 4.68
C CYS A 2 -11.59 -12.51 5.90
N ARG A 3 -11.42 -13.82 6.14
CA ARG A 3 -11.99 -14.47 7.32
C ARG A 3 -11.44 -13.88 8.63
N HIS A 4 -10.15 -13.60 8.70
CA HIS A 4 -9.49 -12.98 9.86
C HIS A 4 -9.99 -11.55 10.09
N VAL A 5 -10.14 -10.76 9.04
CA VAL A 5 -10.69 -9.40 9.11
C VAL A 5 -12.12 -9.46 9.64
N ALA A 6 -12.97 -10.33 9.10
CA ALA A 6 -14.34 -10.48 9.52
C ALA A 6 -14.50 -11.01 10.98
N GLU A 7 -13.55 -11.82 11.44
CA GLU A 7 -13.52 -12.24 12.84
C GLU A 7 -13.14 -11.08 13.77
N LEU A 8 -12.16 -10.26 13.39
CA LEU A 8 -11.76 -9.08 14.15
C LEU A 8 -12.87 -8.02 14.17
N ASP A 9 -13.53 -7.77 13.05
CA ASP A 9 -14.61 -6.80 12.92
C ASP A 9 -15.79 -7.09 13.89
N ARG A 10 -16.05 -8.37 14.15
CA ARG A 10 -17.07 -8.78 15.13
C ARG A 10 -16.65 -8.60 16.59
N LEU A 11 -15.34 -8.50 16.85
CA LEU A 11 -14.78 -8.50 18.20
C LEU A 11 -14.36 -7.10 18.68
N THR A 12 -14.35 -6.11 17.80
CA THR A 12 -13.90 -4.75 18.14
C THR A 12 -14.72 -3.70 17.38
N GLU A 13 -14.91 -2.55 18.01
CA GLU A 13 -15.46 -1.35 17.37
C GLU A 13 -14.35 -0.46 16.77
N LEU A 14 -13.07 -0.88 16.89
CA LEU A 14 -11.95 -0.14 16.33
C LEU A 14 -11.87 -0.34 14.82
N PRO A 15 -11.47 0.71 14.07
CA PRO A 15 -11.27 0.60 12.64
C PRO A 15 -10.12 -0.38 12.32
N ILE A 16 -10.36 -1.26 11.35
CA ILE A 16 -9.41 -2.30 10.94
C ILE A 16 -8.75 -1.88 9.63
N SER A 17 -7.43 -1.92 9.58
CA SER A 17 -6.65 -1.82 8.36
C SER A 17 -5.90 -3.13 8.09
N ALA A 18 -6.05 -3.68 6.90
CA ALA A 18 -5.50 -4.97 6.52
C ALA A 18 -4.21 -4.84 5.71
N ASP A 19 -3.20 -5.65 6.03
CA ASP A 19 -2.06 -5.84 5.14
C ASP A 19 -2.45 -6.84 4.06
N LEU A 20 -2.50 -6.38 2.81
CA LEU A 20 -2.97 -7.17 1.67
C LEU A 20 -1.81 -7.65 0.78
N GLU A 21 -0.58 -7.53 1.26
CA GLU A 21 0.62 -7.90 0.50
C GLU A 21 0.60 -7.26 -0.90
N ASN A 22 0.89 -8.03 -1.95
CA ASN A 22 0.75 -7.55 -3.33
C ASN A 22 -0.69 -7.67 -3.89
N GLY A 23 -1.68 -7.92 -3.06
CA GLY A 23 -3.07 -8.18 -3.51
C GLY A 23 -3.31 -9.63 -3.94
N TYR A 24 -2.40 -10.54 -3.60
CA TYR A 24 -2.48 -12.00 -3.86
C TYR A 24 -2.51 -12.39 -5.34
N GLY A 25 -1.94 -11.57 -6.21
CA GLY A 25 -1.79 -11.85 -7.63
C GLY A 25 -1.03 -10.76 -8.37
N ALA A 26 -0.56 -11.08 -9.59
CA ALA A 26 0.34 -10.21 -10.33
C ALA A 26 -0.35 -9.08 -11.10
N ARG A 27 -1.66 -9.22 -11.39
CA ARG A 27 -2.39 -8.27 -12.22
C ARG A 27 -2.93 -7.08 -11.42
N PRO A 28 -3.13 -5.91 -12.03
CA PRO A 28 -3.80 -4.77 -11.39
C PRO A 28 -5.18 -5.13 -10.81
N GLU A 29 -5.97 -5.95 -11.50
CA GLU A 29 -7.28 -6.42 -11.04
C GLU A 29 -7.21 -7.22 -9.74
N ASP A 30 -6.12 -7.93 -9.50
CA ASP A 30 -5.94 -8.72 -8.28
C ASP A 30 -5.80 -7.78 -7.07
N ALA A 31 -5.06 -6.66 -7.21
CA ALA A 31 -4.96 -5.62 -6.21
C ALA A 31 -6.33 -4.95 -5.94
N ALA A 32 -7.07 -4.60 -6.99
CA ALA A 32 -8.42 -4.06 -6.89
C ALA A 32 -9.38 -5.02 -6.17
N GLN A 33 -9.31 -6.30 -6.50
CA GLN A 33 -10.15 -7.33 -5.88
C GLN A 33 -9.81 -7.54 -4.39
N ALA A 34 -8.53 -7.45 -4.03
CA ALA A 34 -8.10 -7.54 -2.63
C ALA A 34 -8.71 -6.40 -1.79
N ILE A 35 -8.74 -5.18 -2.31
CA ILE A 35 -9.39 -4.03 -1.66
C ILE A 35 -10.89 -4.30 -1.44
N ARG A 36 -11.62 -4.72 -2.49
CA ARG A 36 -13.07 -5.00 -2.37
C ARG A 36 -13.36 -6.07 -1.34
N ARG A 37 -12.61 -7.17 -1.35
CA ARG A 37 -12.78 -8.27 -0.40
C ARG A 37 -12.44 -7.87 1.04
N ALA A 38 -11.41 -7.04 1.24
CA ALA A 38 -11.09 -6.52 2.56
C ALA A 38 -12.21 -5.62 3.09
N ALA A 39 -12.75 -4.74 2.25
CA ALA A 39 -13.89 -3.89 2.57
C ALA A 39 -15.15 -4.69 2.91
N GLU A 40 -15.50 -5.70 2.12
CA GLU A 40 -16.62 -6.62 2.38
C GLU A 40 -16.46 -7.37 3.72
N ALA A 41 -15.21 -7.61 4.14
CA ALA A 41 -14.91 -8.27 5.42
C ALA A 41 -14.91 -7.30 6.63
N GLY A 42 -15.11 -5.99 6.43
CA GLY A 42 -15.19 -4.97 7.47
C GLY A 42 -13.94 -4.08 7.62
N ALA A 43 -12.92 -4.24 6.76
CA ALA A 43 -11.78 -3.33 6.79
C ALA A 43 -12.16 -1.94 6.24
N VAL A 44 -11.62 -0.90 6.86
CA VAL A 44 -11.77 0.51 6.43
C VAL A 44 -10.46 1.09 5.88
N GLY A 45 -9.47 0.24 5.70
CA GLY A 45 -8.19 0.55 5.10
C GLY A 45 -7.41 -0.71 4.74
N GLY A 46 -6.41 -0.56 3.89
CA GLY A 46 -5.53 -1.65 3.52
C GLY A 46 -4.26 -1.17 2.85
N SER A 47 -3.24 -2.04 2.86
CA SER A 47 -1.97 -1.74 2.19
C SER A 47 -1.73 -2.68 1.02
N ILE A 48 -1.23 -2.14 -0.09
CA ILE A 48 -0.74 -2.86 -1.27
C ILE A 48 0.75 -2.55 -1.45
N GLU A 49 1.56 -3.58 -1.61
CA GLU A 49 3.00 -3.46 -1.84
C GLU A 49 3.41 -3.79 -3.27
N ASP A 50 4.54 -3.26 -3.70
CA ASP A 50 5.12 -3.45 -5.03
C ASP A 50 6.12 -4.61 -5.10
N TRP A 51 5.93 -5.63 -4.26
CA TRP A 51 6.75 -6.84 -4.20
C TRP A 51 5.94 -8.09 -4.45
N ASP A 52 6.42 -8.92 -5.38
CA ASP A 52 5.89 -10.26 -5.63
C ASP A 52 6.81 -11.31 -4.98
N PRO A 53 6.27 -12.23 -4.16
CA PRO A 53 7.10 -13.22 -3.47
C PRO A 53 7.80 -14.20 -4.41
N GLU A 54 7.32 -14.39 -5.62
CA GLU A 54 7.89 -15.32 -6.61
C GLU A 54 8.79 -14.60 -7.63
N HIS A 55 8.47 -13.36 -8.00
CA HIS A 55 9.12 -12.63 -9.10
C HIS A 55 9.93 -11.41 -8.64
N GLY A 56 9.77 -11.00 -7.39
CA GLY A 56 10.50 -9.88 -6.81
C GLY A 56 9.81 -8.52 -7.00
N LEU A 57 10.60 -7.46 -6.98
CA LEU A 57 10.11 -6.10 -7.08
C LEU A 57 9.50 -5.84 -8.47
N TYR A 58 8.27 -5.37 -8.52
CA TYR A 58 7.65 -4.90 -9.75
C TYR A 58 8.42 -3.70 -10.33
N ASP A 59 8.52 -3.60 -11.66
CA ASP A 59 8.94 -2.35 -12.26
C ASP A 59 7.97 -1.22 -11.88
N ARG A 60 8.41 0.02 -12.03
CA ARG A 60 7.65 1.18 -11.55
C ARG A 60 6.31 1.33 -12.26
N GLU A 61 6.26 1.10 -13.57
CA GLU A 61 5.03 1.22 -14.36
C GLU A 61 3.98 0.21 -13.88
N GLN A 62 4.37 -1.05 -13.76
CA GLN A 62 3.51 -2.12 -13.26
C GLN A 62 3.06 -1.87 -11.81
N ALA A 63 3.96 -1.40 -10.94
CA ALA A 63 3.62 -1.03 -9.57
C ALA A 63 2.57 0.09 -9.51
N VAL A 64 2.72 1.11 -10.34
CA VAL A 64 1.79 2.24 -10.44
C VAL A 64 0.41 1.80 -10.94
N GLU A 65 0.34 0.96 -11.98
CA GLU A 65 -0.92 0.42 -12.49
C GLU A 65 -1.68 -0.37 -11.40
N ARG A 66 -0.98 -1.11 -10.59
CA ARG A 66 -1.54 -1.88 -9.48
C ARG A 66 -2.11 -0.99 -8.37
N VAL A 67 -1.36 0.03 -7.97
CA VAL A 67 -1.83 1.03 -6.99
C VAL A 67 -3.01 1.82 -7.55
N HIS A 68 -2.98 2.19 -8.83
CA HIS A 68 -4.10 2.87 -9.48
C HIS A 68 -5.39 2.03 -9.42
N ALA A 69 -5.31 0.76 -9.80
CA ALA A 69 -6.46 -0.15 -9.77
C ALA A 69 -7.01 -0.33 -8.34
N ALA A 70 -6.12 -0.41 -7.34
CA ALA A 70 -6.50 -0.46 -5.93
C ALA A 70 -7.18 0.84 -5.47
N ALA A 71 -6.67 2.00 -5.90
CA ALA A 71 -7.25 3.31 -5.58
C ALA A 71 -8.65 3.48 -6.22
N GLU A 72 -8.83 3.08 -7.47
CA GLU A 72 -10.15 3.09 -8.11
C GLU A 72 -11.14 2.18 -7.38
N ALA A 73 -10.71 1.00 -6.94
CA ALA A 73 -11.54 0.08 -6.17
C ALA A 73 -11.93 0.69 -4.81
N ALA A 74 -11.00 1.33 -4.11
CA ALA A 74 -11.25 2.01 -2.83
C ALA A 74 -12.22 3.18 -2.99
N ASN A 75 -12.03 4.00 -4.03
CA ASN A 75 -12.90 5.14 -4.33
C ASN A 75 -14.32 4.73 -4.78
N GLY A 76 -14.48 3.52 -5.30
CA GLY A 76 -15.77 2.96 -5.70
C GLY A 76 -16.61 2.40 -4.57
N LEU A 77 -16.09 2.37 -3.33
CA LEU A 77 -16.84 1.95 -2.15
C LEU A 77 -17.79 3.06 -1.69
N ASP A 78 -18.83 2.69 -0.96
CA ASP A 78 -19.81 3.62 -0.40
C ASP A 78 -19.40 4.25 0.94
N PHE A 79 -18.18 3.98 1.38
CA PHE A 79 -17.56 4.56 2.58
C PHE A 79 -16.08 4.88 2.32
N PRO A 80 -15.47 5.79 3.11
CA PRO A 80 -14.05 6.11 2.99
C PRO A 80 -13.16 4.90 3.33
N PHE A 81 -12.29 4.51 2.40
CA PHE A 81 -11.31 3.46 2.60
C PHE A 81 -9.90 4.02 2.42
N ALA A 82 -9.06 3.90 3.44
CA ALA A 82 -7.70 4.42 3.42
C ALA A 82 -6.74 3.44 2.72
N LEU A 83 -6.28 3.77 1.52
CA LEU A 83 -5.29 2.99 0.77
C LEU A 83 -3.88 3.41 1.13
N THR A 84 -3.09 2.49 1.67
CA THR A 84 -1.64 2.63 1.87
C THR A 84 -0.89 1.95 0.73
N ALA A 85 -0.05 2.69 0.00
CA ALA A 85 0.85 2.12 -0.99
C ALA A 85 2.27 1.96 -0.40
N ARG A 86 2.85 0.77 -0.57
CA ARG A 86 4.17 0.42 -0.02
C ARG A 86 5.20 0.27 -1.13
N ALA A 87 6.31 1.01 -1.01
CA ALA A 87 7.50 0.84 -1.82
C ALA A 87 8.51 -0.06 -1.11
N GLU A 88 8.62 -1.31 -1.53
CA GLU A 88 9.41 -2.35 -0.89
C GLU A 88 10.90 -2.34 -1.30
N ASN A 89 11.29 -1.57 -2.31
CA ASN A 89 12.64 -1.58 -2.87
C ASN A 89 13.73 -1.48 -1.80
N HIS A 90 13.59 -0.56 -0.84
CA HIS A 90 14.60 -0.31 0.19
C HIS A 90 14.83 -1.53 1.10
N ILE A 91 13.75 -2.11 1.63
CA ILE A 91 13.84 -3.28 2.52
C ILE A 91 14.25 -4.56 1.79
N ARG A 92 14.04 -4.62 0.47
CA ARG A 92 14.40 -5.77 -0.38
C ARG A 92 15.80 -5.68 -0.96
N GLY A 93 16.61 -4.73 -0.49
CA GLY A 93 18.03 -4.63 -0.86
C GLY A 93 18.35 -3.63 -1.97
N ASN A 94 17.36 -3.04 -2.61
CA ASN A 94 17.54 -1.88 -3.48
C ASN A 94 17.38 -0.59 -2.64
N SER A 95 18.45 -0.18 -1.97
CA SER A 95 18.47 0.94 -1.03
C SER A 95 18.69 2.31 -1.70
N HIS A 96 18.45 2.43 -3.00
CA HIS A 96 18.49 3.72 -3.68
C HIS A 96 17.28 4.56 -3.28
N LEU A 97 17.51 5.56 -2.43
CA LEU A 97 16.48 6.42 -1.87
C LEU A 97 15.70 7.17 -2.96
N GLU A 98 16.35 7.50 -4.05
CA GLU A 98 15.76 8.18 -5.21
C GLU A 98 14.67 7.31 -5.85
N ASP A 99 14.90 6.01 -6.06
CA ASP A 99 13.88 5.08 -6.55
C ASP A 99 12.70 4.95 -5.57
N THR A 100 12.97 4.92 -4.25
CA THR A 100 11.92 4.94 -3.24
C THR A 100 11.04 6.18 -3.36
N ILE A 101 11.64 7.36 -3.45
CA ILE A 101 10.93 8.64 -3.58
C ILE A 101 10.10 8.68 -4.86
N GLU A 102 10.67 8.30 -5.99
CA GLU A 102 9.98 8.28 -7.28
C GLU A 102 8.78 7.33 -7.30
N ARG A 103 8.90 6.16 -6.66
CA ARG A 103 7.78 5.21 -6.48
C ARG A 103 6.67 5.84 -5.64
N LEU A 104 7.01 6.39 -4.48
CA LEU A 104 6.02 6.99 -3.59
C LEU A 104 5.32 8.20 -4.21
N GLN A 105 6.04 9.04 -4.95
CA GLN A 105 5.45 10.16 -5.71
C GLN A 105 4.47 9.65 -6.77
N ALA A 106 4.82 8.59 -7.49
CA ALA A 106 3.95 7.99 -8.48
C ALA A 106 2.71 7.33 -7.85
N PHE A 107 2.85 6.66 -6.72
CA PHE A 107 1.72 6.08 -5.97
C PHE A 107 0.75 7.15 -5.45
N GLN A 108 1.29 8.25 -4.91
CA GLN A 108 0.49 9.41 -4.51
C GLN A 108 -0.30 9.99 -5.70
N ALA A 109 0.34 10.12 -6.85
CA ALA A 109 -0.26 10.70 -8.05
C ALA A 109 -1.45 9.87 -8.59
N VAL A 110 -1.49 8.57 -8.34
CA VAL A 110 -2.56 7.69 -8.79
C VAL A 110 -3.58 7.34 -7.70
N GLY A 111 -3.50 7.98 -6.53
CA GLY A 111 -4.59 7.98 -5.55
C GLY A 111 -4.32 7.21 -4.25
N ALA A 112 -3.08 6.84 -3.93
CA ALA A 112 -2.76 6.35 -2.60
C ALA A 112 -2.97 7.44 -1.54
N ASP A 113 -3.66 7.13 -0.45
CA ASP A 113 -3.93 8.07 0.65
C ASP A 113 -2.75 8.18 1.61
N VAL A 114 -2.08 7.07 1.85
CA VAL A 114 -0.93 6.95 2.75
C VAL A 114 0.21 6.25 2.01
N LEU A 115 1.43 6.68 2.27
CA LEU A 115 2.64 6.14 1.67
C LEU A 115 3.47 5.41 2.73
N TYR A 116 4.15 4.34 2.33
CA TYR A 116 5.00 3.59 3.24
C TYR A 116 6.25 3.05 2.53
N ALA A 117 7.41 3.35 3.07
CA ALA A 117 8.69 2.78 2.65
C ALA A 117 9.30 2.03 3.86
N PRO A 118 9.09 0.72 3.98
CA PRO A 118 9.65 -0.04 5.07
C PRO A 118 11.18 -0.11 4.99
N GLY A 119 11.83 -0.20 6.16
CA GLY A 119 13.27 -0.37 6.25
C GLY A 119 14.08 0.92 6.33
N LEU A 120 13.48 2.10 6.17
CA LEU A 120 14.15 3.37 6.44
C LEU A 120 14.42 3.51 7.94
N ARG A 121 15.70 3.64 8.30
CA ARG A 121 16.14 3.73 9.71
C ARG A 121 16.84 5.03 10.03
N ASN A 122 17.29 5.75 9.01
CA ASN A 122 18.02 6.99 9.13
C ASN A 122 17.05 8.17 9.09
N VAL A 123 17.12 9.05 10.09
CA VAL A 123 16.25 10.24 10.17
C VAL A 123 16.37 11.13 8.94
N ALA A 124 17.57 11.24 8.35
CA ALA A 124 17.77 12.04 7.14
C ALA A 124 17.04 11.45 5.92
N GLU A 125 17.03 10.12 5.77
CA GLU A 125 16.29 9.43 4.71
C GLU A 125 14.78 9.57 4.90
N ILE A 126 14.30 9.39 6.14
CA ILE A 126 12.88 9.58 6.47
C ILE A 126 12.45 11.00 6.15
N LYS A 127 13.26 11.98 6.57
CA LYS A 127 12.98 13.39 6.28
C LYS A 127 12.96 13.66 4.78
N ALA A 128 13.92 13.15 4.02
CA ALA A 128 13.96 13.33 2.57
C ALA A 128 12.71 12.76 1.87
N VAL A 129 12.23 11.60 2.30
CA VAL A 129 10.97 11.02 1.80
C VAL A 129 9.78 11.92 2.16
N CYS A 130 9.65 12.33 3.42
CA CYS A 130 8.54 13.19 3.85
C CYS A 130 8.54 14.55 3.15
N ASP A 131 9.71 15.13 2.88
CA ASP A 131 9.82 16.41 2.16
C ASP A 131 9.47 16.29 0.66
N ALA A 132 9.60 15.08 0.09
CA ALA A 132 9.40 14.82 -1.33
C ALA A 132 7.94 14.50 -1.71
N VAL A 133 7.08 14.22 -0.75
CA VAL A 133 5.69 13.84 -0.96
C VAL A 133 4.74 14.74 -0.16
N SER A 134 3.47 14.79 -0.56
CA SER A 134 2.45 15.60 0.12
C SER A 134 1.56 14.77 1.05
N ASN A 135 1.41 13.48 0.77
CA ASN A 135 0.58 12.58 1.55
C ASN A 135 1.29 12.09 2.82
N PRO A 136 0.54 11.67 3.83
CA PRO A 136 1.12 11.10 5.04
C PRO A 136 2.05 9.91 4.75
N VAL A 137 3.20 9.87 5.41
CA VAL A 137 4.16 8.77 5.33
C VAL A 137 4.12 7.97 6.61
N LYS A 138 3.83 6.68 6.50
CA LYS A 138 3.95 5.74 7.60
C LYS A 138 5.43 5.43 7.84
N CYS A 139 5.91 5.70 9.04
CA CYS A 139 7.23 5.32 9.50
C CYS A 139 7.11 4.22 10.56
N ARG A 140 7.91 3.17 10.42
CA ARG A 140 8.06 2.14 11.43
C ARG A 140 9.49 2.21 11.97
N THR A 141 9.61 2.51 13.22
CA THR A 141 10.85 2.43 13.99
C THR A 141 11.16 1.00 14.39
#